data_fcd3f021bdb951cd16ff31ddeafda94e
#
_entry.id   fcd3f021bdb951cd16ff31ddeafda94e
#
_cell.length_a   1.000
_cell.length_b   1.000
_cell.length_c   1.000
_cell.angle_alpha   90.00
_cell.angle_beta   90.00
_cell.angle_gamma   90.00
#
_symmetry.space_group_name_H-M   'P 1'
#
loop_
_entity.id
_entity.type
_entity.pdbx_description
1 polymer ?
#
loop_
_entity_poly.entity_id
_entity_poly.type
_entity_poly.pdbx_seq_one_letter_code
_entity_poly.pdbx_strand_id
1 'polypeptide(L)'
;MIQSSAVVQFIDPVANPHEELLDRVFFALSDPIRRAILERLDTEAPLVSELAAPFAISLQAVSRHIQVLVRAGLVRQERTGRISRCRLDAGPIFTAAVWVNRYSKYWQAQFDTLAATLKEFEQRRPPKRKSTARRKRRFRTPPRA
;
A
#
# COMPACT_ATOMS: atom_id res chain seq x y z
N MET A 1 -10.90 58.90 -2.61
CA MET A 1 -9.66 58.14 -2.55
C MET A 1 -9.83 57.03 -1.52
N ILE A 2 -10.12 55.86 -2.01
CA ILE A 2 -10.32 54.69 -1.14
C ILE A 2 -9.16 53.76 -1.44
N GLN A 3 -8.18 53.75 -0.52
CA GLN A 3 -7.10 52.75 -0.55
C GLN A 3 -7.63 51.48 0.13
N SER A 4 -8.02 50.53 -0.69
CA SER A 4 -8.30 49.19 -0.23
C SER A 4 -6.97 48.47 -0.05
N SER A 5 -6.41 48.57 1.15
CA SER A 5 -5.34 47.67 1.59
C SER A 5 -5.95 46.31 1.76
N ALA A 6 -5.82 45.47 0.75
CA ALA A 6 -5.99 44.03 0.92
C ALA A 6 -4.87 43.55 1.85
N VAL A 7 -5.16 43.50 3.13
CA VAL A 7 -4.35 42.76 4.10
C VAL A 7 -4.43 41.30 3.70
N VAL A 8 -3.41 40.85 2.97
CA VAL A 8 -3.14 39.44 2.85
C VAL A 8 -2.84 38.98 4.27
N GLN A 9 -3.84 38.46 4.95
CA GLN A 9 -3.63 37.73 6.19
C GLN A 9 -2.78 36.54 5.82
N PHE A 10 -1.49 36.63 6.09
CA PHE A 10 -0.68 35.45 6.28
C PHE A 10 -1.36 34.67 7.41
N ILE A 11 -2.09 33.63 7.04
CA ILE A 11 -2.51 32.60 7.97
C ILE A 11 -1.22 31.96 8.41
N ASP A 12 -0.70 32.37 9.57
CA ASP A 12 0.31 31.59 10.26
C ASP A 12 -0.27 30.18 10.35
N PRO A 13 0.38 29.16 9.82
CA PRO A 13 -0.09 27.80 10.02
C PRO A 13 0.02 27.53 11.52
N VAL A 14 -1.06 27.82 12.26
CA VAL A 14 -1.24 27.25 13.58
C VAL A 14 -0.98 25.76 13.38
N ALA A 15 0.08 25.26 14.04
CA ALA A 15 0.50 23.88 13.92
C ALA A 15 -0.72 22.98 14.17
N ASN A 16 -1.35 22.56 13.08
CA ASN A 16 -2.49 21.66 13.13
C ASN A 16 -1.89 20.25 13.22
N PRO A 17 -2.14 19.52 14.32
CA PRO A 17 -1.58 18.18 14.49
C PRO A 17 -1.90 17.25 13.31
N HIS A 18 -2.99 17.50 12.61
CA HIS A 18 -3.39 16.75 11.42
C HIS A 18 -2.50 17.06 10.22
N GLU A 19 -2.15 18.33 9.99
CA GLU A 19 -1.23 18.74 8.92
C GLU A 19 0.19 18.23 9.19
N GLU A 20 0.66 18.30 10.43
CA GLU A 20 1.96 17.74 10.81
C GLU A 20 2.03 16.22 10.61
N LEU A 21 0.93 15.51 10.84
CA LEU A 21 0.85 14.08 10.57
C LEU A 21 0.97 13.79 9.06
N LEU A 22 0.23 14.54 8.24
CA LEU A 22 0.29 14.42 6.79
C LEU A 22 1.69 14.69 6.26
N ASP A 23 2.35 15.75 6.72
CA ASP A 23 3.71 16.09 6.32
C ASP A 23 4.68 14.95 6.63
N ARG A 24 4.61 14.38 7.82
CA ARG A 24 5.46 13.25 8.23
C ARG A 24 5.18 12.00 7.40
N VAL A 25 3.91 11.72 7.11
CA VAL A 25 3.52 10.55 6.31
C VAL A 25 4.02 10.72 4.87
N PHE A 26 3.76 11.83 4.21
CA PHE A 26 4.22 12.06 2.84
C PHE A 26 5.75 12.08 2.74
N PHE A 27 6.43 12.69 3.71
CA PHE A 27 7.89 12.62 3.78
C PHE A 27 8.38 11.18 3.93
N ALA A 28 7.76 10.39 4.80
CA ALA A 28 8.11 8.99 4.97
C ALA A 28 7.91 8.18 3.69
N LEU A 29 6.81 8.41 2.97
CA LEU A 29 6.47 7.71 1.73
C LEU A 29 7.26 8.18 0.49
N SER A 30 7.99 9.29 0.57
CA SER A 30 8.75 9.82 -0.57
C SER A 30 9.99 9.01 -0.96
N ASP A 31 10.43 8.08 -0.10
CA ASP A 31 11.64 7.28 -0.31
C ASP A 31 11.31 5.84 -0.71
N PRO A 32 11.97 5.27 -1.76
CA PRO A 32 11.65 3.93 -2.26
C PRO A 32 12.01 2.82 -1.27
N ILE A 33 13.07 2.98 -0.48
CA ILE A 33 13.47 1.97 0.52
C ILE A 33 12.43 1.93 1.63
N ARG A 34 11.92 3.07 2.08
CA ARG A 34 10.89 3.13 3.10
C ARG A 34 9.58 2.50 2.61
N ARG A 35 9.19 2.72 1.36
CA ARG A 35 8.02 2.04 0.78
C ARG A 35 8.21 0.53 0.72
N ALA A 36 9.38 0.05 0.27
CA ALA A 36 9.69 -1.38 0.24
C ALA A 36 9.72 -2.01 1.64
N ILE A 37 10.14 -1.29 2.67
CA ILE A 37 10.04 -1.74 4.06
C ILE A 37 8.57 -1.90 4.46
N LEU A 38 7.70 -0.94 4.16
CA LEU A 38 6.28 -1.01 4.50
C LEU A 38 5.58 -2.18 3.80
N GLU A 39 5.89 -2.44 2.53
CA GLU A 39 5.35 -3.58 1.77
C GLU A 39 5.68 -4.91 2.44
N ARG A 40 6.88 -5.06 2.99
CA ARG A 40 7.27 -6.27 3.74
C ARG A 40 6.57 -6.38 5.09
N LEU A 41 6.24 -5.26 5.72
CA LEU A 41 5.55 -5.24 7.02
C LEU A 41 4.05 -5.52 6.91
N ASP A 42 3.48 -5.45 5.70
CA ASP A 42 2.06 -5.73 5.47
C ASP A 42 1.71 -7.21 5.74
N THR A 43 2.64 -8.10 5.51
CA THR A 43 2.42 -9.55 5.64
C THR A 43 3.07 -10.18 6.89
N GLU A 44 4.10 -9.56 7.44
CA GLU A 44 4.94 -10.15 8.48
C GLU A 44 5.35 -9.12 9.54
N ALA A 45 5.84 -9.61 10.69
CA ALA A 45 6.48 -8.80 11.72
C ALA A 45 7.98 -9.18 11.85
N PRO A 46 8.80 -8.86 10.85
CA PRO A 46 10.19 -9.26 10.78
C PRO A 46 11.06 -8.52 11.80
N LEU A 47 12.24 -9.09 12.03
CA LEU A 47 13.31 -8.40 12.74
C LEU A 47 13.90 -7.28 11.89
N VAL A 48 14.48 -6.28 12.53
CA VAL A 48 15.18 -5.18 11.80
C VAL A 48 16.30 -5.73 10.91
N SER A 49 17.01 -6.76 11.34
CA SER A 49 18.05 -7.42 10.54
C SER A 49 17.50 -8.14 9.31
N GLU A 50 16.33 -8.74 9.42
CA GLU A 50 15.64 -9.40 8.30
C GLU A 50 15.12 -8.38 7.29
N LEU A 51 14.68 -7.22 7.75
CA LEU A 51 14.30 -6.11 6.88
C LEU A 51 15.48 -5.56 6.08
N ALA A 52 16.68 -5.57 6.64
CA ALA A 52 17.88 -5.07 5.98
C ALA A 52 18.42 -5.99 4.89
N ALA A 53 18.20 -7.30 5.02
CA ALA A 53 18.81 -8.32 4.16
C ALA A 53 18.65 -8.09 2.64
N PRO A 54 17.49 -7.67 2.10
CA PRO A 54 17.33 -7.48 0.66
C PRO A 54 17.89 -6.17 0.11
N PHE A 55 18.34 -5.24 0.97
CA PHE A 55 18.84 -3.94 0.53
C PHE A 55 20.36 -3.93 0.46
N ALA A 56 20.90 -3.33 -0.62
CA ALA A 56 22.35 -3.14 -0.80
C ALA A 56 22.88 -1.96 0.02
N ILE A 57 22.39 -1.78 1.25
CA ILE A 57 22.79 -0.72 2.18
C ILE A 57 23.07 -1.29 3.58
N SER A 58 23.76 -0.54 4.41
CA SER A 58 24.11 -0.98 5.76
C SER A 58 22.88 -1.14 6.66
N LEU A 59 22.96 -2.02 7.67
CA LEU A 59 21.96 -2.16 8.71
C LEU A 59 21.66 -0.82 9.41
N GLN A 60 22.68 0.01 9.60
CA GLN A 60 22.51 1.34 10.19
C GLN A 60 21.67 2.26 9.29
N ALA A 61 21.86 2.19 7.96
CA ALA A 61 21.06 2.96 7.01
C ALA A 61 19.60 2.50 7.03
N VAL A 62 19.35 1.19 7.05
CA VAL A 62 17.98 0.64 7.19
C VAL A 62 17.35 1.09 8.51
N SER A 63 18.10 1.05 9.61
CA SER A 63 17.61 1.53 10.90
C SER A 63 17.19 3.00 10.88
N ARG A 64 17.89 3.86 10.13
CA ARG A 64 17.49 5.27 9.94
C ARG A 64 16.18 5.39 9.17
N HIS A 65 16.00 4.59 8.11
CA HIS A 65 14.73 4.54 7.38
C HIS A 65 13.57 4.09 8.28
N ILE A 66 13.78 3.07 9.10
CA ILE A 66 12.79 2.60 10.08
C ILE A 66 12.46 3.71 11.09
N GLN A 67 13.44 4.47 11.59
CA GLN A 67 13.17 5.58 12.51
C GLN A 67 12.31 6.69 11.89
N VAL A 68 12.47 6.98 10.61
CA VAL A 68 11.59 7.92 9.89
C VAL A 68 10.16 7.39 9.86
N LEU A 69 9.98 6.10 9.56
CA LEU A 69 8.67 5.45 9.55
C LEU A 69 8.02 5.43 10.94
N VAL A 70 8.81 5.18 12.00
CA VAL A 70 8.34 5.22 13.40
C VAL A 70 7.87 6.62 13.78
N ARG A 71 8.63 7.67 13.42
CA ARG A 71 8.25 9.07 13.69
C ARG A 71 6.99 9.49 12.94
N ALA A 72 6.74 8.91 11.77
CA ALA A 72 5.52 9.13 11.01
C ALA A 72 4.33 8.30 11.53
N GLY A 73 4.54 7.45 12.54
CA GLY A 73 3.52 6.55 13.09
C GLY A 73 3.17 5.37 12.19
N LEU A 74 3.93 5.14 11.11
CA LEU A 74 3.71 4.06 10.14
C LEU A 74 4.23 2.72 10.60
N VAL A 75 5.18 2.71 11.51
CA VAL A 75 5.82 1.52 12.06
C VAL A 75 5.84 1.60 13.58
N ARG A 76 5.43 0.52 14.22
CA ARG A 76 5.66 0.27 15.64
C ARG A 76 6.83 -0.66 15.80
N GLN A 77 7.80 -0.26 16.61
CA GLN A 77 8.96 -1.06 16.93
C GLN A 77 8.82 -1.63 18.34
N GLU A 78 8.70 -2.94 18.42
CA GLU A 78 8.59 -3.68 19.69
C GLU A 78 9.94 -4.29 20.05
N ARG A 79 10.45 -3.95 21.21
CA ARG A 79 11.74 -4.43 21.70
C ARG A 79 11.56 -5.41 22.86
N THR A 80 12.11 -6.61 22.71
CA THR A 80 12.15 -7.64 23.75
C THR A 80 13.59 -8.08 23.92
N GLY A 81 14.26 -7.58 24.98
CA GLY A 81 15.67 -7.81 25.18
C GLY A 81 16.53 -7.23 24.04
N ARG A 82 17.26 -8.10 23.34
CA ARG A 82 18.08 -7.74 22.17
C ARG A 82 17.32 -7.85 20.84
N ILE A 83 16.11 -8.35 20.87
CA ILE A 83 15.27 -8.56 19.67
C ILE A 83 14.40 -7.34 19.46
N SER A 84 14.42 -6.82 18.22
CA SER A 84 13.58 -5.71 17.80
C SER A 84 12.76 -6.14 16.57
N ARG A 85 11.45 -6.16 16.73
CA ARG A 85 10.49 -6.46 15.65
C ARG A 85 9.78 -5.19 15.21
N CYS A 86 9.45 -5.13 13.93
CA CYS A 86 8.70 -4.04 13.36
C CYS A 86 7.30 -4.53 12.95
N ARG A 87 6.29 -3.70 13.19
CA ARG A 87 4.91 -3.91 12.76
C ARG A 87 4.39 -2.69 12.02
N LEU A 88 3.62 -2.92 10.98
CA LEU A 88 2.91 -1.86 10.27
C LEU A 88 1.79 -1.27 11.15
N ASP A 89 1.66 0.06 11.14
CA ASP A 89 0.45 0.76 11.53
C ASP A 89 -0.11 1.51 10.31
N ALA A 90 -1.19 1.00 9.74
CA ALA A 90 -1.79 1.55 8.54
C ALA A 90 -2.66 2.80 8.80
N GLY A 91 -2.91 3.16 10.05
CA GLY A 91 -3.77 4.31 10.42
C GLY A 91 -3.33 5.62 9.75
N PRO A 92 -2.06 6.03 9.84
CA PRO A 92 -1.58 7.24 9.18
C PRO A 92 -1.65 7.18 7.64
N ILE A 93 -1.47 5.99 7.03
CA ILE A 93 -1.66 5.81 5.58
C ILE A 93 -3.11 6.07 5.21
N PHE A 94 -4.06 5.57 5.99
CA PHE A 94 -5.47 5.83 5.77
C PHE A 94 -5.78 7.34 5.83
N THR A 95 -5.22 8.06 6.78
CA THR A 95 -5.38 9.52 6.87
C THR A 95 -4.87 10.23 5.61
N ALA A 96 -3.69 9.84 5.12
CA ALA A 96 -3.15 10.38 3.88
C ALA A 96 -4.02 9.99 2.66
N ALA A 97 -4.53 8.76 2.61
CA ALA A 97 -5.42 8.30 1.54
C ALA A 97 -6.74 9.11 1.51
N VAL A 98 -7.32 9.43 2.66
CA VAL A 98 -8.51 10.30 2.75
C VAL A 98 -8.20 11.69 2.19
N TRP A 99 -7.02 12.25 2.50
CA TRP A 99 -6.59 13.53 1.95
C TRP A 99 -6.44 13.47 0.43
N VAL A 100 -5.73 12.48 -0.10
CA VAL A 100 -5.56 12.27 -1.55
C VAL A 100 -6.90 12.07 -2.24
N ASN A 101 -7.84 11.35 -1.61
CA ASN A 101 -9.15 11.05 -2.20
C ASN A 101 -10.04 12.29 -2.42
N ARG A 102 -9.72 13.43 -1.82
CA ARG A 102 -10.38 14.73 -2.15
C ARG A 102 -10.22 15.08 -3.64
N TYR A 103 -9.21 14.54 -4.28
CA TYR A 103 -8.92 14.76 -5.71
C TYR A 103 -9.43 13.64 -6.61
N SER A 104 -10.20 12.68 -6.08
CA SER A 104 -10.69 11.49 -6.81
C SER A 104 -11.45 11.84 -8.09
N LYS A 105 -12.14 12.99 -8.11
CA LYS A 105 -12.85 13.50 -9.31
C LYS A 105 -11.97 13.61 -10.56
N TYR A 106 -10.66 13.80 -10.41
CA TYR A 106 -9.73 13.93 -11.53
C TYR A 106 -9.36 12.62 -12.19
N TRP A 107 -9.56 11.48 -11.53
CA TRP A 107 -9.28 10.15 -12.08
C TRP A 107 -10.51 9.23 -12.13
N GLN A 108 -11.64 9.64 -11.54
CA GLN A 108 -12.86 8.82 -11.55
C GLN A 108 -13.32 8.49 -12.98
N ALA A 109 -13.28 9.45 -13.88
CA ALA A 109 -13.65 9.25 -15.29
C ALA A 109 -12.77 8.21 -15.99
N GLN A 110 -11.48 8.14 -15.65
CA GLN A 110 -10.55 7.14 -16.20
C GLN A 110 -10.89 5.73 -15.68
N PHE A 111 -11.24 5.59 -14.40
CA PHE A 111 -11.69 4.32 -13.85
C PHE A 111 -13.01 3.85 -14.46
N ASP A 112 -13.97 4.75 -14.66
CA ASP A 112 -15.25 4.43 -15.29
C ASP A 112 -15.06 3.94 -16.73
N THR A 113 -14.17 4.59 -17.49
CA THR A 113 -13.81 4.18 -18.85
C THR A 113 -13.16 2.79 -18.84
N LEU A 114 -12.22 2.55 -17.94
CA LEU A 114 -11.56 1.25 -17.81
C LEU A 114 -12.56 0.15 -17.44
N ALA A 115 -13.45 0.41 -16.50
CA ALA A 115 -14.49 -0.53 -16.09
C ALA A 115 -15.45 -0.88 -17.25
N ALA A 116 -15.83 0.10 -18.06
CA ALA A 116 -16.65 -0.11 -19.26
C ALA A 116 -15.92 -1.00 -20.28
N THR A 117 -14.66 -0.69 -20.55
CA THR A 117 -13.82 -1.49 -21.47
C THR A 117 -13.66 -2.93 -21.00
N LEU A 118 -13.41 -3.15 -19.72
CA LEU A 118 -13.28 -4.49 -19.15
C LEU A 118 -14.58 -5.30 -19.28
N LYS A 119 -15.73 -4.68 -19.05
CA LYS A 119 -17.05 -5.32 -19.25
C LYS A 119 -17.26 -5.75 -20.70
N GLU A 120 -16.88 -4.93 -21.67
CA GLU A 120 -16.95 -5.29 -23.09
C GLU A 120 -16.05 -6.48 -23.42
N PHE A 121 -14.83 -6.54 -22.90
CA PHE A 121 -13.95 -7.68 -23.08
C PHE A 121 -14.52 -8.96 -22.47
N GLU A 122 -15.11 -8.89 -21.28
CA GLU A 122 -15.75 -10.04 -20.65
C GLU A 122 -16.93 -10.57 -21.47
N GLN A 123 -17.76 -9.68 -22.03
CA GLN A 123 -18.88 -10.05 -22.89
C GLN A 123 -18.44 -10.68 -24.22
N ARG A 124 -17.30 -10.28 -24.76
CA ARG A 124 -16.71 -10.83 -25.98
C ARG A 124 -15.95 -12.13 -25.76
N ARG A 125 -15.73 -12.54 -24.52
CA ARG A 125 -15.03 -13.79 -24.21
C ARG A 125 -15.89 -14.99 -24.61
N PRO A 126 -15.41 -15.87 -25.52
CA PRO A 126 -16.17 -17.04 -25.90
C PRO A 126 -16.44 -17.93 -24.68
N PRO A 127 -17.61 -18.58 -24.59
CA PRO A 127 -17.93 -19.42 -23.45
C PRO A 127 -16.87 -20.50 -23.28
N LYS A 128 -16.35 -20.66 -22.07
CA LYS A 128 -15.40 -21.72 -21.73
C LYS A 128 -16.01 -23.06 -22.17
N ARG A 129 -15.41 -23.73 -23.17
CA ARG A 129 -15.79 -25.10 -23.56
C ARG A 129 -15.77 -25.94 -22.29
N LYS A 130 -16.94 -26.39 -21.86
CA LYS A 130 -17.05 -27.37 -20.78
C LYS A 130 -16.20 -28.56 -21.21
N SER A 131 -15.12 -28.86 -20.49
CA SER A 131 -14.35 -30.08 -20.67
C SER A 131 -15.31 -31.26 -20.46
N THR A 132 -15.67 -31.92 -21.55
CA THR A 132 -16.44 -33.17 -21.49
C THR A 132 -15.56 -34.17 -20.77
N ALA A 133 -15.95 -34.49 -19.55
CA ALA A 133 -15.29 -35.52 -18.76
C ALA A 133 -15.24 -36.81 -19.58
N ARG A 134 -14.01 -37.21 -19.87
CA ARG A 134 -13.68 -38.46 -20.56
C ARG A 134 -14.24 -39.63 -19.77
N ARG A 135 -15.38 -40.17 -20.28
CA ARG A 135 -16.09 -41.35 -19.76
C ARG A 135 -15.07 -42.51 -19.69
N LYS A 136 -14.64 -42.91 -18.49
CA LYS A 136 -13.82 -44.10 -18.25
C LYS A 136 -14.54 -45.31 -18.78
N ARG A 137 -14.08 -45.88 -19.89
CA ARG A 137 -14.45 -47.21 -20.36
C ARG A 137 -14.04 -48.21 -19.26
N ARG A 138 -15.01 -48.78 -18.58
CA ARG A 138 -14.84 -49.96 -17.75
C ARG A 138 -14.43 -51.10 -18.66
N PHE A 139 -13.20 -51.57 -18.52
CA PHE A 139 -12.76 -52.87 -19.07
C PHE A 139 -13.51 -53.95 -18.33
N ARG A 140 -14.39 -54.66 -19.07
CA ARG A 140 -14.98 -55.91 -18.61
C ARG A 140 -13.97 -57.02 -18.84
N THR A 141 -13.51 -57.63 -17.77
CA THR A 141 -12.74 -58.89 -17.79
C THR A 141 -13.63 -60.03 -18.26
N PRO A 142 -13.18 -60.90 -19.20
CA PRO A 142 -13.93 -62.11 -19.57
C PRO A 142 -13.76 -63.21 -18.49
N PRO A 143 -14.74 -64.11 -18.33
CA PRO A 143 -14.65 -65.20 -17.36
C PRO A 143 -13.67 -66.27 -17.90
N ARG A 144 -12.86 -66.80 -17.01
CA ARG A 144 -12.04 -67.98 -17.24
C ARG A 144 -12.93 -69.22 -17.24
N ALA A 145 -12.78 -70.01 -18.26
CA ALA A 145 -13.18 -71.42 -18.32
C ALA A 145 -12.22 -72.32 -17.55
#